data_59c63c96b13d3589c6ce25582d583322
#
_entry.id   59c63c96b13d3589c6ce25582d583322
#
_cell.length_a   1.000
_cell.length_b   1.000
_cell.length_c   1.000
_cell.angle_alpha   90.00
_cell.angle_beta   90.00
_cell.angle_gamma   90.00
#
_symmetry.space_group_name_H-M   'P 1'
#
loop_
_entity.id
_entity.type
_entity.pdbx_description
1 polymer ?
#
loop_
_entity_poly.entity_id
_entity_poly.type
_entity_poly.pdbx_seq_one_letter_code
_entity_poly.pdbx_strand_id
1 'polypeptide(L)'
;LAAGAALLASFAGYAYRITPNWRVSISQGTSFVAPSFNQLYYPGFGNPALKPEEGKNTDIGITWTEGAHTVKLVGYDNKIQGFITNTTLPQNIPEARITGGTLSYDGQFDAVGLHASYDSLDPRNEISGKQLPRRAQNQATLAIDYTTGPWKLGASALSVGSRFDDTANTRKLGAYTTIDLYVDYRFAKDWSVQGRITNLTDEHYETAYGYNQAGIGAYLTVRWQPKQ
;
A
#
# COMPACT_ATOMS: atom_id res chain seq x y z
N LEU A 1 1.40 -6.62 37.81
CA LEU A 1 0.11 -6.19 37.28
C LEU A 1 0.34 -4.88 36.54
N ALA A 2 0.52 -4.95 35.21
CA ALA A 2 0.57 -3.76 34.37
C ALA A 2 -0.82 -3.14 34.34
N ALA A 3 -0.92 -1.87 34.73
CA ALA A 3 -2.12 -1.09 34.56
C ALA A 3 -2.46 -1.07 33.06
N GLY A 4 -3.61 -1.60 32.69
CA GLY A 4 -4.09 -1.54 31.33
C GLY A 4 -4.34 -0.08 30.95
N ALA A 5 -3.49 0.48 30.09
CA ALA A 5 -3.78 1.76 29.48
C ALA A 5 -4.96 1.58 28.54
N ALA A 6 -6.06 2.26 28.82
CA ALA A 6 -7.18 2.32 27.89
C ALA A 6 -6.74 3.11 26.66
N LEU A 7 -6.66 2.43 25.52
CA LEU A 7 -6.29 3.05 24.25
C LEU A 7 -7.55 3.61 23.61
N LEU A 8 -7.63 4.93 23.54
CA LEU A 8 -8.67 5.66 22.83
C LEU A 8 -8.14 6.03 21.43
N ALA A 9 -8.52 5.26 20.43
CA ALA A 9 -8.42 5.69 19.05
C ALA A 9 -9.58 6.66 18.77
N SER A 10 -9.28 7.84 18.21
CA SER A 10 -10.28 8.83 17.83
C SER A 10 -10.24 9.05 16.32
N PHE A 11 -11.40 9.30 15.74
CA PHE A 11 -11.52 9.67 14.33
C PHE A 11 -12.62 10.71 14.17
N ALA A 12 -12.32 11.73 13.37
CA ALA A 12 -13.29 12.72 12.92
C ALA A 12 -13.07 12.97 11.43
N GLY A 13 -14.15 13.02 10.67
CA GLY A 13 -14.10 13.29 9.25
C GLY A 13 -15.30 14.08 8.77
N TYR A 14 -15.08 14.91 7.79
CA TYR A 14 -16.13 15.69 7.14
C TYR A 14 -15.93 15.63 5.63
N ALA A 15 -17.03 15.50 4.89
CA ALA A 15 -17.04 15.56 3.45
C ALA A 15 -18.16 16.46 2.96
N TYR A 16 -17.86 17.32 2.00
CA TYR A 16 -18.81 18.26 1.41
C TYR A 16 -18.85 18.09 -0.11
N ARG A 17 -20.05 18.00 -0.67
CA ARG A 17 -20.28 17.93 -2.11
C ARG A 17 -20.44 19.36 -2.62
N ILE A 18 -19.45 19.84 -3.36
CA ILE A 18 -19.43 21.20 -3.95
C ILE A 18 -20.41 21.27 -5.13
N THR A 19 -20.39 20.23 -5.98
CA THR A 19 -21.31 20.05 -7.11
C THR A 19 -21.72 18.57 -7.18
N PRO A 20 -22.64 18.15 -8.06
CA PRO A 20 -22.94 16.73 -8.26
C PRO A 20 -21.70 15.88 -8.53
N ASN A 21 -20.68 16.44 -9.17
CA ASN A 21 -19.48 15.72 -9.60
C ASN A 21 -18.29 15.91 -8.64
N TRP A 22 -18.25 17.00 -7.86
CA TRP A 22 -17.09 17.33 -7.02
C TRP A 22 -17.39 17.20 -5.52
N ARG A 23 -16.51 16.49 -4.83
CA ARG A 23 -16.54 16.34 -3.38
C ARG A 23 -15.17 16.64 -2.79
N VAL A 24 -15.13 17.40 -1.70
CA VAL A 24 -13.95 17.58 -0.85
C VAL A 24 -14.15 16.83 0.45
N SER A 25 -13.05 16.39 1.06
CA SER A 25 -13.07 15.71 2.34
C SER A 25 -11.86 16.08 3.17
N ILE A 26 -12.03 16.09 4.49
CA ILE A 26 -10.96 16.20 5.47
C ILE A 26 -11.21 15.18 6.54
N SER A 27 -10.15 14.52 7.01
CA SER A 27 -10.23 13.60 8.13
C SER A 27 -9.02 13.76 9.04
N GLN A 28 -9.21 13.48 10.31
CA GLN A 28 -8.16 13.37 11.30
C GLN A 28 -8.45 12.18 12.21
N GLY A 29 -7.44 11.37 12.46
CA GLY A 29 -7.54 10.22 13.34
C GLY A 29 -6.26 9.97 14.10
N THR A 30 -6.36 9.19 15.16
CA THR A 30 -5.22 8.66 15.90
C THR A 30 -5.08 7.17 15.64
N SER A 31 -3.86 6.67 15.65
CA SER A 31 -3.55 5.26 15.51
C SER A 31 -2.62 4.81 16.64
N PHE A 32 -2.69 3.52 16.95
CA PHE A 32 -1.84 2.91 17.96
C PHE A 32 -1.43 1.52 17.48
N VAL A 33 -0.12 1.21 17.62
CA VAL A 33 0.43 -0.11 17.30
C VAL A 33 1.26 -0.60 18.48
N ALA A 34 0.79 -1.64 19.16
CA ALA A 34 1.59 -2.31 20.19
C ALA A 34 2.74 -3.10 19.54
N PRO A 35 3.94 -3.14 20.14
CA PRO A 35 4.98 -4.06 19.72
C PRO A 35 4.46 -5.51 19.74
N SER A 36 4.80 -6.28 18.72
CA SER A 36 4.45 -7.71 18.70
C SER A 36 5.28 -8.50 19.72
N PHE A 37 4.79 -9.68 20.11
CA PHE A 37 5.51 -10.57 21.01
C PHE A 37 6.91 -10.91 20.49
N ASN A 38 7.05 -11.14 19.18
CA ASN A 38 8.35 -11.41 18.57
C ASN A 38 9.29 -10.20 18.63
N GLN A 39 8.77 -8.98 18.45
CA GLN A 39 9.58 -7.76 18.59
C GLN A 39 10.07 -7.55 20.02
N LEU A 40 9.32 -7.99 21.03
CA LEU A 40 9.68 -7.86 22.44
C LEU A 40 10.59 -8.99 22.93
N TYR A 41 10.31 -10.24 22.56
CA TYR A 41 10.84 -11.40 23.30
C TYR A 41 11.46 -12.49 22.43
N TYR A 42 11.54 -12.33 21.09
CA TYR A 42 12.16 -13.38 20.27
C TYR A 42 13.65 -13.54 20.62
N PRO A 43 14.14 -14.76 20.91
CA PRO A 43 15.52 -14.99 21.33
C PRO A 43 16.54 -14.44 20.31
N GLY A 44 17.48 -13.63 20.78
CA GLY A 44 18.54 -13.02 19.96
C GLY A 44 18.09 -11.87 19.04
N PHE A 45 16.79 -11.53 19.03
CA PHE A 45 16.26 -10.45 18.21
C PHE A 45 15.39 -9.48 19.02
N GLY A 46 14.64 -9.96 20.00
CA GLY A 46 13.66 -9.17 20.75
C GLY A 46 14.26 -8.01 21.55
N ASN A 47 13.47 -6.93 21.69
CA ASN A 47 13.79 -5.77 22.51
C ASN A 47 12.62 -5.45 23.47
N PRO A 48 12.70 -5.87 24.74
CA PRO A 48 11.63 -5.63 25.73
C PRO A 48 11.41 -4.15 26.08
N ALA A 49 12.35 -3.26 25.69
CA ALA A 49 12.24 -1.83 25.95
C ALA A 49 11.44 -1.06 24.91
N LEU A 50 10.90 -1.75 23.89
CA LEU A 50 10.06 -1.11 22.86
C LEU A 50 8.83 -0.47 23.47
N LYS A 51 8.56 0.75 22.99
CA LYS A 51 7.32 1.48 23.26
C LYS A 51 6.35 1.29 22.10
N PRO A 52 5.04 1.39 22.34
CA PRO A 52 4.05 1.43 21.26
C PRO A 52 4.27 2.59 20.29
N GLU A 53 3.77 2.43 19.06
CA GLU A 53 3.63 3.54 18.13
C GLU A 53 2.32 4.29 18.41
N GLU A 54 2.38 5.61 18.44
CA GLU A 54 1.21 6.50 18.53
C GLU A 54 1.21 7.42 17.31
N GLY A 55 0.16 7.34 16.51
CA GLY A 55 0.02 8.10 15.28
C GLY A 55 -1.08 9.15 15.35
N LYS A 56 -0.84 10.27 14.66
CA LYS A 56 -1.85 11.29 14.34
C LYS A 56 -1.84 11.47 12.83
N ASN A 57 -2.94 11.11 12.19
CA ASN A 57 -3.11 11.10 10.74
C ASN A 57 -4.09 12.21 10.35
N THR A 58 -3.72 13.01 9.37
CA THR A 58 -4.59 14.05 8.80
C THR A 58 -4.60 13.89 7.29
N ASP A 59 -5.79 13.81 6.70
CA ASP A 59 -5.98 13.65 5.27
C ASP A 59 -6.89 14.75 4.74
N ILE A 60 -6.58 15.23 3.54
CA ILE A 60 -7.44 16.12 2.75
C ILE A 60 -7.58 15.55 1.35
N GLY A 61 -8.81 15.50 0.85
CA GLY A 61 -9.07 14.90 -0.44
C GLY A 61 -10.02 15.72 -1.30
N ILE A 62 -9.81 15.67 -2.62
CA ILE A 62 -10.74 16.11 -3.63
C ILE A 62 -11.04 14.95 -4.55
N THR A 63 -12.32 14.73 -4.83
CA THR A 63 -12.81 13.66 -5.71
C THR A 63 -13.72 14.26 -6.77
N TRP A 64 -13.45 13.93 -8.03
CA TRP A 64 -14.35 14.16 -9.15
C TRP A 64 -14.90 12.82 -9.63
N THR A 65 -16.22 12.78 -9.88
CA THR A 65 -16.89 11.59 -10.40
C THR A 65 -17.89 11.99 -11.48
N GLU A 66 -17.82 11.34 -12.63
CA GLU A 66 -18.78 11.52 -13.73
C GLU A 66 -19.01 10.18 -14.44
N GLY A 67 -20.27 9.73 -14.44
CA GLY A 67 -20.60 8.40 -14.95
C GLY A 67 -19.81 7.29 -14.25
N ALA A 68 -19.05 6.53 -15.01
CA ALA A 68 -18.21 5.44 -14.55
C ALA A 68 -16.74 5.86 -14.29
N HIS A 69 -16.47 7.16 -14.19
CA HIS A 69 -15.12 7.71 -14.05
C HIS A 69 -14.95 8.42 -12.71
N THR A 70 -13.87 8.16 -12.02
CA THR A 70 -13.51 8.82 -10.77
C THR A 70 -12.04 9.21 -10.79
N VAL A 71 -11.76 10.48 -10.50
CA VAL A 71 -10.41 10.98 -10.20
C VAL A 71 -10.37 11.40 -8.73
N LYS A 72 -9.37 10.98 -8.00
CA LYS A 72 -9.20 11.32 -6.59
C LYS A 72 -7.78 11.78 -6.33
N LEU A 73 -7.63 12.94 -5.70
CA LEU A 73 -6.38 13.45 -5.16
C LEU A 73 -6.50 13.54 -3.64
N VAL A 74 -5.56 12.92 -2.93
CA VAL A 74 -5.49 12.96 -1.46
C VAL A 74 -4.11 13.43 -1.06
N GLY A 75 -4.03 14.44 -0.20
CA GLY A 75 -2.82 14.80 0.53
C GLY A 75 -2.93 14.31 1.97
N TYR A 76 -1.82 13.91 2.57
CA TYR A 76 -1.79 13.41 3.95
C TYR A 76 -0.55 13.86 4.72
N ASP A 77 -0.71 13.95 6.05
CA ASP A 77 0.34 14.20 7.02
C ASP A 77 0.16 13.26 8.22
N ASN A 78 1.03 12.27 8.30
CA ASN A 78 1.03 11.25 9.34
C ASN A 78 2.23 11.45 10.25
N LYS A 79 1.99 11.84 11.50
CA LYS A 79 3.00 11.99 12.54
C LYS A 79 2.95 10.79 13.46
N ILE A 80 4.09 10.14 13.68
CA ILE A 80 4.18 8.89 14.44
C ILE A 80 5.25 9.04 15.51
N GLN A 81 4.86 8.90 16.76
CA GLN A 81 5.78 8.79 17.89
C GLN A 81 6.09 7.31 18.13
N GLY A 82 7.36 7.01 18.36
CA GLY A 82 7.80 5.66 18.66
C GLY A 82 7.71 4.67 17.50
N PHE A 83 7.83 5.14 16.23
CA PHE A 83 7.79 4.27 15.05
C PHE A 83 8.72 3.07 15.18
N ILE A 84 8.19 1.84 15.09
CA ILE A 84 8.96 0.61 15.28
C ILE A 84 9.57 0.16 13.95
N THR A 85 10.89 0.00 13.92
CA THR A 85 11.62 -0.55 12.78
C THR A 85 12.31 -1.85 13.14
N ASN A 86 12.37 -2.79 12.20
CA ASN A 86 12.91 -4.15 12.37
C ASN A 86 14.05 -4.42 11.37
N THR A 87 14.87 -3.42 11.07
CA THR A 87 15.90 -3.54 10.03
C THR A 87 17.16 -4.30 10.49
N THR A 88 17.46 -4.25 11.78
CA THR A 88 18.53 -5.02 12.45
C THR A 88 17.97 -5.67 13.71
N LEU A 89 17.79 -4.88 14.75
CA LEU A 89 17.04 -5.23 15.95
C LEU A 89 15.81 -4.31 16.02
N PRO A 90 14.70 -4.75 16.62
CA PRO A 90 13.56 -3.89 16.83
C PRO A 90 13.92 -2.66 17.68
N GLN A 91 13.62 -1.48 17.16
CA GLN A 91 13.88 -0.21 17.85
C GLN A 91 12.83 0.82 17.50
N ASN A 92 12.60 1.76 18.41
CA ASN A 92 11.75 2.91 18.14
C ASN A 92 12.56 4.03 17.48
N ILE A 93 12.02 4.61 16.42
CA ILE A 93 12.37 5.94 15.94
C ILE A 93 11.47 6.91 16.73
N PRO A 94 12.01 7.83 17.56
CA PRO A 94 11.20 8.62 18.46
C PRO A 94 10.12 9.44 17.74
N GLU A 95 10.50 10.10 16.64
CA GLU A 95 9.61 10.94 15.84
C GLU A 95 9.78 10.60 14.35
N ALA A 96 8.73 10.10 13.74
CA ALA A 96 8.64 9.84 12.31
C ALA A 96 7.48 10.64 11.72
N ARG A 97 7.64 11.06 10.46
CA ARG A 97 6.59 11.74 9.72
C ARG A 97 6.54 11.23 8.29
N ILE A 98 5.33 11.03 7.79
CA ILE A 98 5.09 10.65 6.40
C ILE A 98 4.11 11.66 5.82
N THR A 99 4.61 12.54 4.97
CA THR A 99 3.78 13.47 4.20
C THR A 99 3.77 13.05 2.74
N GLY A 100 2.72 13.40 2.03
CA GLY A 100 2.66 13.08 0.62
C GLY A 100 1.28 13.25 0.02
N GLY A 101 1.11 12.68 -1.17
CA GLY A 101 -0.15 12.67 -1.85
C GLY A 101 -0.28 11.50 -2.81
N THR A 102 -1.53 11.10 -3.01
CA THR A 102 -1.94 10.06 -3.95
C THR A 102 -2.88 10.65 -4.98
N LEU A 103 -2.56 10.49 -6.25
CA LEU A 103 -3.47 10.71 -7.37
C LEU A 103 -3.95 9.36 -7.88
N SER A 104 -5.26 9.16 -7.96
CA SER A 104 -5.83 7.93 -8.52
C SER A 104 -6.91 8.23 -9.55
N TYR A 105 -7.04 7.33 -10.51
CA TYR A 105 -8.07 7.29 -11.52
C TYR A 105 -8.66 5.88 -11.59
N ASP A 106 -9.98 5.80 -11.58
CA ASP A 106 -10.77 4.60 -11.85
C ASP A 106 -11.77 4.94 -12.95
N GLY A 107 -11.83 4.15 -14.01
CA GLY A 107 -12.71 4.40 -15.13
C GLY A 107 -13.12 3.16 -15.90
N GLN A 108 -14.33 3.18 -16.45
CA GLN A 108 -14.87 2.17 -17.35
C GLN A 108 -15.20 2.78 -18.69
N PHE A 109 -14.59 2.30 -19.77
CA PHE A 109 -14.81 2.66 -21.14
C PHE A 109 -15.43 1.45 -21.87
N ASP A 110 -16.74 1.35 -21.91
CA ASP A 110 -17.45 0.19 -22.42
C ASP A 110 -16.92 -1.14 -21.82
N ALA A 111 -16.19 -1.91 -22.61
CA ALA A 111 -15.61 -3.20 -22.22
C ALA A 111 -14.24 -3.09 -21.52
N VAL A 112 -13.66 -1.88 -21.48
CA VAL A 112 -12.30 -1.64 -20.92
C VAL A 112 -12.40 -0.97 -19.57
N GLY A 113 -11.89 -1.62 -18.52
CA GLY A 113 -11.66 -1.02 -17.21
C GLY A 113 -10.22 -0.51 -17.10
N LEU A 114 -10.03 0.65 -16.49
CA LEU A 114 -8.73 1.26 -16.24
C LEU A 114 -8.65 1.74 -14.79
N HIS A 115 -7.60 1.29 -14.10
CA HIS A 115 -7.19 1.81 -12.79
C HIS A 115 -5.75 2.30 -12.86
N ALA A 116 -5.50 3.51 -12.36
CA ALA A 116 -4.16 4.06 -12.25
C ALA A 116 -4.01 4.79 -10.91
N SER A 117 -2.86 4.64 -10.25
CA SER A 117 -2.51 5.42 -9.07
C SER A 117 -1.04 5.81 -9.07
N TYR A 118 -0.76 6.97 -8.51
CA TYR A 118 0.59 7.45 -8.27
C TYR A 118 0.67 8.05 -6.87
N ASP A 119 1.62 7.52 -6.07
CA ASP A 119 1.93 7.97 -4.73
C ASP A 119 3.27 8.71 -4.74
N SER A 120 3.30 9.88 -4.11
CA SER A 120 4.52 10.61 -3.82
C SER A 120 4.61 10.86 -2.32
N LEU A 121 5.66 10.32 -1.67
CA LEU A 121 5.84 10.32 -0.23
C LEU A 121 7.13 11.01 0.17
N ASP A 122 7.11 11.66 1.34
CA ASP A 122 8.31 12.06 2.08
C ASP A 122 8.31 11.39 3.46
N PRO A 123 8.80 10.15 3.56
CA PRO A 123 8.82 9.38 4.81
C PRO A 123 10.11 9.66 5.57
N ARG A 124 10.06 10.46 6.63
CA ARG A 124 11.25 10.93 7.36
C ARG A 124 11.27 10.52 8.83
N ASN A 125 12.47 10.28 9.33
CA ASN A 125 12.82 10.39 10.72
C ASN A 125 13.08 11.87 11.00
N GLU A 126 12.22 12.52 11.77
CA GLU A 126 12.27 13.98 12.02
C GLU A 126 13.53 14.41 12.77
N ILE A 127 14.16 13.50 13.54
CA ILE A 127 15.37 13.82 14.30
C ILE A 127 16.62 13.77 13.41
N SER A 128 16.74 12.74 12.58
CA SER A 128 17.95 12.56 11.75
C SER A 128 17.81 13.12 10.33
N GLY A 129 16.60 13.48 9.89
CA GLY A 129 16.28 13.88 8.53
C GLY A 129 16.38 12.75 7.50
N LYS A 130 16.68 11.52 7.92
CA LYS A 130 16.85 10.35 7.04
C LYS A 130 15.50 9.75 6.65
N GLN A 131 15.50 9.11 5.47
CA GLN A 131 14.33 8.38 5.00
C GLN A 131 14.02 7.19 5.92
N LEU A 132 12.74 6.97 6.20
CA LEU A 132 12.31 5.78 6.94
C LEU A 132 12.60 4.51 6.15
N PRO A 133 13.05 3.43 6.81
CA PRO A 133 13.40 2.19 6.14
C PRO A 133 12.24 1.59 5.35
N ARG A 134 12.57 1.01 4.20
CA ARG A 134 11.65 0.28 3.31
C ARG A 134 10.43 1.09 2.84
N ARG A 135 10.52 2.42 2.84
CA ARG A 135 9.50 3.33 2.32
C ARG A 135 10.01 4.00 1.05
N ALA A 136 9.49 3.60 -0.11
CA ALA A 136 9.80 4.28 -1.36
C ALA A 136 9.16 5.67 -1.38
N GLN A 137 9.82 6.66 -1.97
CA GLN A 137 9.26 8.00 -2.13
C GLN A 137 8.22 8.08 -3.25
N ASN A 138 8.31 7.17 -4.22
CA ASN A 138 7.38 7.13 -5.34
C ASN A 138 6.93 5.70 -5.60
N GLN A 139 5.64 5.53 -5.87
CA GLN A 139 5.05 4.28 -6.30
C GLN A 139 3.96 4.57 -7.34
N ALA A 140 3.88 3.74 -8.38
CA ALA A 140 2.82 3.81 -9.37
C ALA A 140 2.20 2.43 -9.59
N THR A 141 0.89 2.40 -9.76
CA THR A 141 0.13 1.21 -10.14
C THR A 141 -0.68 1.53 -11.39
N LEU A 142 -0.67 0.64 -12.35
CA LEU A 142 -1.54 0.69 -13.52
C LEU A 142 -2.19 -0.67 -13.71
N ALA A 143 -3.50 -0.73 -13.88
CA ALA A 143 -4.21 -1.95 -14.25
C ALA A 143 -5.22 -1.65 -15.33
N ILE A 144 -5.28 -2.53 -16.32
CA ILE A 144 -6.24 -2.49 -17.42
C ILE A 144 -6.89 -3.84 -17.53
N ASP A 145 -8.19 -3.87 -17.75
CA ASP A 145 -8.92 -5.10 -18.06
C ASP A 145 -9.88 -4.89 -19.23
N TYR A 146 -10.08 -5.96 -19.98
CA TYR A 146 -10.99 -6.01 -21.11
C TYR A 146 -11.93 -7.21 -20.96
N THR A 147 -13.23 -6.94 -21.00
CA THR A 147 -14.26 -7.98 -20.86
C THR A 147 -15.02 -8.15 -22.17
N THR A 148 -15.07 -9.37 -22.69
CA THR A 148 -15.81 -9.70 -23.91
C THR A 148 -16.44 -11.09 -23.81
N GLY A 149 -17.77 -11.15 -23.81
CA GLY A 149 -18.51 -12.39 -23.62
C GLY A 149 -18.09 -13.13 -22.33
N PRO A 150 -17.64 -14.39 -22.41
CA PRO A 150 -17.19 -15.15 -21.24
C PRO A 150 -15.75 -14.88 -20.83
N TRP A 151 -15.01 -14.01 -21.55
CA TRP A 151 -13.60 -13.74 -21.34
C TRP A 151 -13.38 -12.43 -20.60
N LYS A 152 -12.45 -12.45 -19.65
CA LYS A 152 -11.85 -11.25 -19.07
C LYS A 152 -10.33 -11.35 -19.14
N LEU A 153 -9.69 -10.41 -19.83
CA LEU A 153 -8.25 -10.31 -19.94
C LEU A 153 -7.79 -9.10 -19.13
N GLY A 154 -6.63 -9.19 -18.52
CA GLY A 154 -6.10 -8.04 -17.81
C GLY A 154 -4.59 -8.04 -17.72
N ALA A 155 -4.06 -6.84 -17.54
CA ALA A 155 -2.66 -6.57 -17.28
C ALA A 155 -2.55 -5.59 -16.12
N SER A 156 -1.53 -5.75 -15.29
CA SER A 156 -1.19 -4.77 -14.26
C SER A 156 0.32 -4.55 -14.18
N ALA A 157 0.71 -3.34 -13.85
CA ALA A 157 2.08 -2.97 -13.59
C ALA A 157 2.19 -2.29 -12.23
N LEU A 158 3.21 -2.64 -11.46
CA LEU A 158 3.60 -1.98 -10.22
C LEU A 158 5.03 -1.48 -10.36
N SER A 159 5.22 -0.16 -10.24
CA SER A 159 6.54 0.48 -10.22
C SER A 159 6.79 1.07 -8.83
N VAL A 160 7.93 0.72 -8.23
CA VAL A 160 8.33 1.17 -6.90
C VAL A 160 9.71 1.81 -6.99
N GLY A 161 9.82 3.04 -6.49
CA GLY A 161 11.07 3.79 -6.44
C GLY A 161 12.12 3.15 -5.52
N SER A 162 13.35 3.59 -5.65
CA SER A 162 14.43 3.17 -4.75
C SER A 162 14.15 3.63 -3.33
N ARG A 163 14.67 2.86 -2.36
CA ARG A 163 14.50 3.10 -0.93
C ARG A 163 15.71 2.59 -0.16
N PHE A 164 15.75 2.80 1.13
CA PHE A 164 16.79 2.24 2.00
C PHE A 164 16.21 1.13 2.88
N ASP A 165 17.02 0.10 3.16
CA ASP A 165 16.63 -0.98 4.06
C ASP A 165 16.86 -0.62 5.53
N ASP A 166 17.86 0.22 5.82
CA ASP A 166 18.31 0.56 7.16
C ASP A 166 18.02 2.02 7.56
N THR A 167 18.01 2.29 8.85
CA THR A 167 17.80 3.63 9.42
C THR A 167 18.95 4.59 9.13
N ALA A 168 20.14 4.07 8.83
CA ALA A 168 21.31 4.87 8.48
C ALA A 168 21.32 5.32 7.01
N ASN A 169 20.40 4.78 6.18
CA ASN A 169 20.33 4.99 4.73
C ASN A 169 21.63 4.60 4.00
N THR A 170 22.26 3.51 4.43
CA THR A 170 23.47 2.98 3.82
C THR A 170 23.21 1.81 2.88
N ARG A 171 22.15 1.04 3.11
CA ARG A 171 21.75 -0.12 2.31
C ARG A 171 20.62 0.25 1.37
N LYS A 172 20.97 0.62 0.15
CA LYS A 172 19.98 1.01 -0.87
C LYS A 172 19.35 -0.22 -1.51
N LEU A 173 18.02 -0.25 -1.57
CA LEU A 173 17.21 -1.17 -2.37
C LEU A 173 16.89 -0.48 -3.70
N GLY A 174 17.13 -1.16 -4.82
CA GLY A 174 16.84 -0.65 -6.16
C GLY A 174 15.36 -0.35 -6.38
N ALA A 175 15.09 0.52 -7.35
CA ALA A 175 13.74 0.64 -7.92
C ALA A 175 13.46 -0.60 -8.78
N TYR A 176 12.18 -0.96 -8.92
CA TYR A 176 11.76 -2.08 -9.75
C TYR A 176 10.38 -1.84 -10.37
N THR A 177 10.09 -2.58 -11.43
CA THR A 177 8.76 -2.61 -12.05
C THR A 177 8.40 -4.04 -12.40
N THR A 178 7.27 -4.51 -11.88
CA THR A 178 6.71 -5.82 -12.23
C THR A 178 5.48 -5.67 -13.10
N ILE A 179 5.27 -6.61 -14.01
CA ILE A 179 4.10 -6.69 -14.90
C ILE A 179 3.46 -8.06 -14.72
N ASP A 180 2.16 -8.06 -14.46
CA ASP A 180 1.35 -9.27 -14.39
C ASP A 180 0.34 -9.30 -15.52
N LEU A 181 0.04 -10.50 -16.03
CA LEU A 181 -1.04 -10.75 -17.00
C LEU A 181 -2.00 -11.77 -16.43
N TYR A 182 -3.28 -11.68 -16.78
CA TYR A 182 -4.24 -12.73 -16.52
C TYR A 182 -5.28 -12.86 -17.63
N VAL A 183 -5.83 -14.06 -17.73
CA VAL A 183 -7.01 -14.38 -18.54
C VAL A 183 -7.97 -15.20 -17.70
N ASP A 184 -9.21 -14.75 -17.59
CA ASP A 184 -10.31 -15.48 -16.92
C ASP A 184 -11.33 -15.90 -17.97
N TYR A 185 -11.74 -17.15 -17.93
CA TYR A 185 -12.75 -17.72 -18.84
C TYR A 185 -13.87 -18.37 -18.05
N ARG A 186 -15.07 -17.85 -18.21
CA ARG A 186 -16.29 -18.43 -17.61
C ARG A 186 -16.85 -19.47 -18.56
N PHE A 187 -16.56 -20.74 -18.29
CA PHE A 187 -16.99 -21.85 -19.13
C PHE A 187 -18.37 -22.42 -18.78
N ALA A 188 -18.91 -22.09 -17.60
CA ALA A 188 -20.27 -22.44 -17.18
C ALA A 188 -20.84 -21.35 -16.26
N LYS A 189 -22.14 -21.44 -15.93
CA LYS A 189 -22.86 -20.44 -15.13
C LYS A 189 -22.14 -20.08 -13.82
N ASP A 190 -21.62 -21.10 -13.12
CA ASP A 190 -21.03 -20.96 -11.80
C ASP A 190 -19.53 -21.29 -11.78
N TRP A 191 -18.91 -21.53 -12.95
CA TRP A 191 -17.53 -21.97 -13.06
C TRP A 191 -16.70 -21.04 -13.95
N SER A 192 -15.51 -20.71 -13.48
CA SER A 192 -14.49 -20.05 -14.30
C SER A 192 -13.12 -20.70 -14.10
N VAL A 193 -12.24 -20.51 -15.07
CA VAL A 193 -10.82 -20.85 -14.99
C VAL A 193 -10.02 -19.58 -15.26
N GLN A 194 -9.00 -19.34 -14.45
CA GLN A 194 -8.09 -18.21 -14.61
C GLN A 194 -6.66 -18.72 -14.77
N GLY A 195 -6.01 -18.32 -15.86
CA GLY A 195 -4.56 -18.37 -16.02
C GLY A 195 -3.96 -17.03 -15.64
N ARG A 196 -2.86 -17.02 -14.85
CA ARG A 196 -2.15 -15.81 -14.46
C ARG A 196 -0.65 -16.01 -14.59
N ILE A 197 0.04 -15.02 -15.14
CA ILE A 197 1.50 -14.89 -15.13
C ILE A 197 1.84 -13.67 -14.27
N THR A 198 2.69 -13.86 -13.28
CA THR A 198 3.21 -12.79 -12.43
C THR A 198 4.66 -12.50 -12.78
N ASN A 199 5.05 -11.24 -12.62
CA ASN A 199 6.41 -10.77 -12.93
C ASN A 199 6.86 -11.24 -14.33
N LEU A 200 6.08 -10.90 -15.35
CA LEU A 200 6.26 -11.35 -16.75
C LEU A 200 7.67 -11.03 -17.29
N THR A 201 8.27 -9.94 -16.83
CA THR A 201 9.61 -9.49 -17.26
C THR A 201 10.74 -10.15 -16.49
N ASP A 202 10.42 -11.06 -15.56
CA ASP A 202 11.39 -11.72 -14.66
C ASP A 202 12.31 -10.73 -13.92
N GLU A 203 11.72 -9.62 -13.47
CA GLU A 203 12.44 -8.58 -12.74
C GLU A 203 13.02 -9.15 -11.43
N HIS A 204 14.33 -8.93 -11.24
CA HIS A 204 15.04 -9.35 -10.03
C HIS A 204 15.12 -8.20 -9.05
N TYR A 205 14.39 -8.30 -7.93
CA TYR A 205 14.32 -7.23 -6.97
C TYR A 205 14.24 -7.73 -5.53
N GLU A 206 14.53 -6.84 -4.60
CA GLU A 206 14.47 -7.08 -3.16
C GLU A 206 13.47 -6.11 -2.51
N THR A 207 12.70 -6.61 -1.56
CA THR A 207 11.85 -5.79 -0.68
C THR A 207 12.48 -5.55 0.68
N ALA A 208 13.45 -6.38 1.07
CA ALA A 208 14.36 -6.22 2.17
C ALA A 208 15.76 -6.68 1.70
N TYR A 209 16.81 -6.06 2.21
CA TYR A 209 18.18 -6.32 1.80
C TYR A 209 18.57 -7.78 1.98
N GLY A 210 19.06 -8.41 0.91
CA GLY A 210 19.43 -9.82 0.88
C GLY A 210 18.25 -10.79 0.71
N TYR A 211 17.02 -10.31 0.53
CA TYR A 211 15.83 -11.15 0.33
C TYR A 211 15.25 -10.92 -1.06
N ASN A 212 15.71 -11.73 -2.02
CA ASN A 212 15.17 -11.72 -3.38
C ASN A 212 13.71 -12.14 -3.40
N GLN A 213 12.94 -11.46 -4.23
CA GLN A 213 11.55 -11.83 -4.49
C GLN A 213 11.48 -12.88 -5.62
N ALA A 214 10.34 -13.55 -5.74
CA ALA A 214 10.12 -14.53 -6.77
C ALA A 214 10.20 -13.87 -8.16
N GLY A 215 10.87 -14.54 -9.11
CA GLY A 215 10.86 -14.19 -10.52
C GLY A 215 9.53 -14.49 -11.18
N ILE A 216 9.55 -14.77 -12.49
CA ILE A 216 8.33 -15.11 -13.24
C ILE A 216 7.61 -16.32 -12.63
N GLY A 217 6.30 -16.21 -12.45
CA GLY A 217 5.44 -17.27 -11.92
C GLY A 217 4.22 -17.49 -12.80
N ALA A 218 3.75 -18.74 -12.90
CA ALA A 218 2.53 -19.10 -13.61
C ALA A 218 1.56 -19.81 -12.67
N TYR A 219 0.28 -19.44 -12.74
CA TYR A 219 -0.77 -19.96 -11.87
C TYR A 219 -2.00 -20.33 -12.70
N LEU A 220 -2.66 -21.40 -12.29
CA LEU A 220 -3.97 -21.81 -12.82
C LEU A 220 -4.94 -21.94 -11.64
N THR A 221 -6.08 -21.26 -11.74
CA THR A 221 -7.11 -21.28 -10.71
C THR A 221 -8.44 -21.68 -11.32
N VAL A 222 -9.11 -22.67 -10.74
CA VAL A 222 -10.50 -23.00 -11.05
C VAL A 222 -11.38 -22.45 -9.93
N ARG A 223 -12.42 -21.71 -10.28
CA ARG A 223 -13.33 -21.09 -9.32
C ARG A 223 -14.75 -21.57 -9.53
N TRP A 224 -15.37 -21.94 -8.43
CA TRP A 224 -16.79 -22.26 -8.38
C TRP A 224 -17.52 -21.24 -7.47
N GLN A 225 -18.49 -20.54 -8.04
CA GLN A 225 -19.27 -19.50 -7.35
C GLN A 225 -20.76 -19.69 -7.68
N PRO A 226 -21.48 -20.57 -6.93
CA PRO A 226 -22.92 -20.73 -7.12
C PRO A 226 -23.63 -19.42 -6.78
N LYS A 227 -24.51 -18.96 -7.68
CA LYS A 227 -25.41 -17.85 -7.37
C LYS A 227 -26.51 -18.40 -6.45
N GLN A 228 -26.64 -17.81 -5.28
CA GLN A 228 -27.78 -18.01 -4.40
C GLN A 228 -29.08 -17.51 -5.04
#